data_76245c53f4c49bb79741b9c53d149ad8
#
_entry.id   76245c53f4c49bb79741b9c53d149ad8
#
_cell.length_a   1.000
_cell.length_b   1.000
_cell.length_c   1.000
_cell.angle_alpha   90.00
_cell.angle_beta   90.00
_cell.angle_gamma   90.00
#
_symmetry.space_group_name_H-M   'P 1'
#
loop_
_entity.id
_entity.type
_entity.pdbx_description
1 polymer ?
#
loop_
_entity_poly.entity_id
_entity_poly.type
_entity_poly.pdbx_seq_one_letter_code
_entity_poly.pdbx_strand_id
1 'polypeptide(L)'
;HSYSSAASDVYKRQEYKWDGIRVQLMVSSKSVSLYSRTGDNISSAFPEIIETTKGDAVIDGELLVVRNFKPSGFNDLQQRLNRKKASKDLQKKFPVFIRAYDILFYKGKDLRKLSLVERRKYLEKFQKENTTNQIDLSTIINFSTWEELTKYKNNIYDDLNEGVMIKLKNSEYLPGRKKGYWYKWKKNPKLVDAILMYAQRGHGKRSSYYSDFTFGVWKESELVPIGKAYSGYTDKELLVLDKFIRNNTINKFGPVREVKKEIILEVAFDDVFPSTRHKSGVAM
;
A
#
# COMPACT_ATOMS: atom_id res chain seq x y z
N HIS A 1 23.22 17.45 -13.22
CA HIS A 1 22.89 18.47 -12.21
C HIS A 1 22.98 17.86 -10.83
N SER A 2 24.10 18.11 -10.14
CA SER A 2 24.25 17.79 -8.73
C SER A 2 23.40 18.78 -7.92
N TYR A 3 22.17 18.43 -7.61
CA TYR A 3 21.45 19.17 -6.58
C TYR A 3 22.06 18.83 -5.22
N SER A 4 22.49 19.84 -4.51
CA SER A 4 23.07 19.75 -3.17
C SER A 4 22.18 18.90 -2.28
N SER A 5 22.66 17.73 -1.85
CA SER A 5 21.93 16.77 -1.00
C SER A 5 21.50 17.38 0.33
N ALA A 6 22.27 18.30 0.87
CA ALA A 6 22.00 18.99 2.14
C ALA A 6 20.72 19.84 2.12
N ALA A 7 20.33 20.44 1.00
CA ALA A 7 19.14 21.28 0.92
C ALA A 7 17.83 20.48 0.98
N SER A 8 17.82 19.22 0.53
CA SER A 8 16.59 18.40 0.56
C SER A 8 16.23 17.89 1.96
N ASP A 9 17.21 17.67 2.85
CA ASP A 9 17.01 17.17 4.20
C ASP A 9 16.47 18.23 5.15
N VAL A 10 16.85 19.48 4.93
CA VAL A 10 16.36 20.62 5.70
C VAL A 10 14.85 20.82 5.49
N TYR A 11 14.37 20.56 4.27
CA TYR A 11 12.99 20.85 3.89
C TYR A 11 12.06 19.64 3.90
N LYS A 12 12.55 18.41 3.95
CA LYS A 12 11.74 17.19 3.85
C LYS A 12 11.97 16.26 5.03
N ARG A 13 10.92 15.52 5.40
CA ARG A 13 10.95 14.45 6.41
C ARG A 13 10.74 13.12 5.70
N GLN A 14 11.50 12.11 6.08
CA GLN A 14 11.42 10.77 5.54
C GLN A 14 10.90 9.81 6.60
N GLU A 15 9.99 8.94 6.19
CA GLU A 15 9.40 7.89 7.01
C GLU A 15 9.27 6.62 6.17
N TYR A 16 9.20 5.46 6.79
CA TYR A 16 8.93 4.22 6.06
C TYR A 16 7.55 4.24 5.45
N LYS A 17 7.43 3.71 4.23
CA LYS A 17 6.15 3.42 3.61
C LYS A 17 5.76 1.99 3.92
N TRP A 18 4.88 1.84 4.88
CA TRP A 18 4.40 0.54 5.32
C TRP A 18 3.37 -0.03 4.35
N ASP A 19 3.34 -1.36 4.23
CA ASP A 19 2.33 -2.11 3.45
C ASP A 19 1.15 -2.49 4.37
N GLY A 20 0.26 -1.55 4.58
CA GLY A 20 -0.93 -1.70 5.41
C GLY A 20 -2.14 -1.03 4.79
N ILE A 21 -3.02 -0.53 5.65
CA ILE A 21 -4.18 0.26 5.25
C ILE A 21 -4.11 1.61 5.92
N ARG A 22 -4.16 2.66 5.12
CA ARG A 22 -4.36 4.00 5.64
C ARG A 22 -5.71 4.10 6.34
N VAL A 23 -5.69 4.55 7.59
CA VAL A 23 -6.87 4.77 8.42
C VAL A 23 -6.85 6.16 9.05
N GLN A 24 -8.07 6.64 9.37
CA GLN A 24 -8.27 7.77 10.27
C GLN A 24 -8.92 7.28 11.55
N LEU A 25 -8.25 7.50 12.67
CA LEU A 25 -8.76 7.21 14.00
C LEU A 25 -9.32 8.51 14.59
N MET A 26 -10.62 8.52 14.84
CA MET A 26 -11.32 9.61 15.55
C MET A 26 -11.54 9.20 16.98
N VAL A 27 -10.99 9.98 17.91
CA VAL A 27 -11.08 9.75 19.35
C VAL A 27 -11.75 10.95 20.00
N SER A 28 -12.79 10.72 20.76
CA SER A 28 -13.44 11.73 21.60
C SER A 28 -13.82 11.13 22.96
N SER A 29 -14.21 11.98 23.91
CA SER A 29 -14.71 11.51 25.21
C SER A 29 -15.96 10.62 25.12
N LYS A 30 -16.71 10.71 24.01
CA LYS A 30 -17.99 9.99 23.81
C LYS A 30 -17.83 8.73 22.96
N SER A 31 -16.86 8.69 22.05
CA SER A 31 -16.73 7.60 21.09
C SER A 31 -15.34 7.54 20.48
N VAL A 32 -14.95 6.32 20.08
CA VAL A 32 -13.77 6.06 19.26
C VAL A 32 -14.25 5.39 17.98
N SER A 33 -13.78 5.85 16.83
CA SER A 33 -14.16 5.33 15.52
C SER A 33 -12.97 5.26 14.59
N LEU A 34 -12.90 4.20 13.79
CA LEU A 34 -11.85 3.95 12.81
C LEU A 34 -12.45 3.96 11.41
N TYR A 35 -11.89 4.79 10.54
CA TYR A 35 -12.34 4.95 9.16
C TYR A 35 -11.27 4.52 8.17
N SER A 36 -11.69 3.83 7.12
CA SER A 36 -10.84 3.47 5.99
C SER A 36 -10.51 4.70 5.13
N ARG A 37 -9.62 4.50 4.14
CA ARG A 37 -9.27 5.53 3.14
C ARG A 37 -10.48 6.03 2.34
N THR A 38 -11.48 5.19 2.14
CA THR A 38 -12.73 5.51 1.41
C THR A 38 -13.78 6.17 2.28
N GLY A 39 -13.56 6.27 3.60
CA GLY A 39 -14.48 6.85 4.56
C GLY A 39 -15.43 5.83 5.20
N ASP A 40 -15.25 4.53 4.93
CA ASP A 40 -16.06 3.48 5.54
C ASP A 40 -15.67 3.31 7.00
N ASN A 41 -16.67 3.17 7.88
CA ASN A 41 -16.44 2.86 9.28
C ASN A 41 -16.09 1.38 9.43
N ILE A 42 -14.87 1.09 9.85
CA ILE A 42 -14.31 -0.25 10.03
C ILE A 42 -14.08 -0.61 11.51
N SER A 43 -14.58 0.18 12.43
CA SER A 43 -14.36 0.03 13.88
C SER A 43 -14.66 -1.37 14.39
N SER A 44 -15.74 -2.00 13.93
CA SER A 44 -16.20 -3.32 14.39
C SER A 44 -15.23 -4.47 14.06
N ALA A 45 -14.37 -4.28 13.03
CA ALA A 45 -13.34 -5.25 12.69
C ALA A 45 -12.09 -5.15 13.59
N PHE A 46 -11.95 -4.04 14.35
CA PHE A 46 -10.75 -3.71 15.14
C PHE A 46 -11.09 -3.26 16.56
N PRO A 47 -11.88 -4.05 17.34
CA PRO A 47 -12.37 -3.65 18.66
C PRO A 47 -11.23 -3.35 19.64
N GLU A 48 -10.09 -4.01 19.54
CA GLU A 48 -8.93 -3.78 20.41
C GLU A 48 -8.38 -2.36 20.31
N ILE A 49 -8.47 -1.69 19.16
CA ILE A 49 -8.08 -0.29 19.00
C ILE A 49 -9.15 0.61 19.64
N ILE A 50 -10.43 0.31 19.40
CA ILE A 50 -11.55 1.11 19.87
C ILE A 50 -11.63 1.10 21.40
N GLU A 51 -11.46 -0.08 22.01
CA GLU A 51 -11.61 -0.28 23.45
C GLU A 51 -10.43 0.31 24.26
N THR A 52 -9.22 0.39 23.68
CA THR A 52 -8.02 0.79 24.41
C THR A 52 -7.61 2.24 24.20
N THR A 53 -8.09 2.87 23.12
CA THR A 53 -7.70 4.26 22.81
C THR A 53 -8.59 5.26 23.55
N LYS A 54 -7.94 6.29 24.13
CA LYS A 54 -8.61 7.38 24.84
C LYS A 54 -8.10 8.74 24.36
N GLY A 55 -8.80 9.81 24.74
CA GLY A 55 -8.38 11.18 24.44
C GLY A 55 -9.37 11.94 23.58
N ASP A 56 -8.86 12.98 22.90
CA ASP A 56 -9.62 13.84 21.98
C ASP A 56 -8.69 14.22 20.81
N ALA A 57 -8.78 13.47 19.72
CA ALA A 57 -7.90 13.64 18.55
C ALA A 57 -8.50 13.02 17.27
N VAL A 58 -8.00 13.48 16.13
CA VAL A 58 -8.15 12.81 14.82
C VAL A 58 -6.76 12.53 14.28
N ILE A 59 -6.45 11.27 14.05
CA ILE A 59 -5.11 10.77 13.69
C ILE A 59 -5.16 10.06 12.35
N ASP A 60 -4.19 10.36 11.50
CA ASP A 60 -3.87 9.57 10.28
C ASP A 60 -2.75 8.58 10.61
N GLY A 61 -2.94 7.34 10.20
CA GLY A 61 -1.95 6.29 10.41
C GLY A 61 -2.10 5.14 9.42
N GLU A 62 -1.14 4.24 9.45
CA GLU A 62 -1.19 2.96 8.75
C GLU A 62 -1.59 1.86 9.74
N LEU A 63 -2.68 1.16 9.43
CA LEU A 63 -3.12 -0.01 10.18
C LEU A 63 -2.33 -1.22 9.71
N LEU A 64 -1.71 -1.92 10.65
CA LEU A 64 -0.80 -3.04 10.40
C LEU A 64 -1.14 -4.21 11.33
N VAL A 65 -0.88 -5.43 10.88
CA VAL A 65 -0.78 -6.59 11.78
C VAL A 65 0.63 -6.69 12.31
N VAL A 66 0.81 -6.97 13.59
CA VAL A 66 2.12 -7.14 14.22
C VAL A 66 2.19 -8.49 14.93
N ARG A 67 3.23 -9.26 14.62
CA ARG A 67 3.57 -10.51 15.34
C ARG A 67 4.98 -10.42 15.84
N ASN A 68 5.21 -10.75 17.11
CA ASN A 68 6.54 -10.73 17.71
C ASN A 68 7.28 -9.39 17.48
N PHE A 69 6.57 -8.27 17.69
CA PHE A 69 7.06 -6.90 17.49
C PHE A 69 7.48 -6.56 16.03
N LYS A 70 7.14 -7.40 15.06
CA LYS A 70 7.39 -7.14 13.63
C LYS A 70 6.07 -6.98 12.88
N PRO A 71 5.93 -5.99 12.01
CA PRO A 71 4.80 -5.90 11.11
C PRO A 71 4.71 -7.18 10.26
N SER A 72 3.50 -7.63 9.95
CA SER A 72 3.22 -8.72 9.01
C SER A 72 2.71 -8.14 7.70
N GLY A 73 2.82 -8.90 6.61
CA GLY A 73 2.35 -8.46 5.29
C GLY A 73 0.84 -8.20 5.22
N PHE A 74 0.43 -7.45 4.21
CA PHE A 74 -0.95 -7.03 3.97
C PHE A 74 -1.97 -8.19 3.94
N ASN A 75 -1.57 -9.38 3.51
CA ASN A 75 -2.44 -10.57 3.50
C ASN A 75 -2.98 -10.94 4.87
N ASP A 76 -2.19 -10.76 5.93
CA ASP A 76 -2.63 -10.99 7.30
C ASP A 76 -3.70 -9.97 7.72
N LEU A 77 -3.53 -8.72 7.31
CA LEU A 77 -4.51 -7.68 7.58
C LEU A 77 -5.82 -7.93 6.83
N GLN A 78 -5.77 -8.46 5.60
CA GLN A 78 -6.97 -8.84 4.85
C GLN A 78 -7.85 -9.87 5.57
N GLN A 79 -7.27 -10.73 6.42
CA GLN A 79 -8.05 -11.69 7.21
C GLN A 79 -8.99 -10.99 8.21
N ARG A 80 -8.69 -9.74 8.56
CA ARG A 80 -9.48 -8.91 9.48
C ARG A 80 -10.48 -8.01 8.76
N LEU A 81 -10.11 -7.44 7.61
CA LEU A 81 -10.85 -6.37 6.93
C LEU A 81 -12.28 -6.73 6.53
N ASN A 82 -12.50 -7.95 6.08
CA ASN A 82 -13.80 -8.38 5.56
C ASN A 82 -14.72 -8.97 6.66
N ARG A 83 -14.39 -8.76 7.94
CA ARG A 83 -15.17 -9.29 9.07
C ARG A 83 -16.06 -8.21 9.66
N LYS A 84 -17.34 -8.49 9.77
CA LYS A 84 -18.29 -7.61 10.47
C LYS A 84 -17.95 -7.47 11.96
N LYS A 85 -17.36 -8.52 12.56
CA LYS A 85 -16.88 -8.53 13.95
C LYS A 85 -15.71 -9.51 14.06
N ALA A 86 -14.62 -9.10 14.70
CA ALA A 86 -13.49 -9.96 14.94
C ALA A 86 -13.65 -10.77 16.22
N SER A 87 -13.56 -12.10 16.14
CA SER A 87 -13.51 -12.96 17.32
C SER A 87 -12.23 -12.74 18.12
N LYS A 88 -12.22 -13.14 19.40
CA LYS A 88 -11.02 -13.05 20.27
C LYS A 88 -9.84 -13.86 19.69
N ASP A 89 -10.11 -15.02 19.08
CA ASP A 89 -9.07 -15.85 18.45
C ASP A 89 -8.50 -15.18 17.22
N LEU A 90 -9.34 -14.51 16.41
CA LEU A 90 -8.88 -13.77 15.25
C LEU A 90 -8.04 -12.56 15.66
N GLN A 91 -8.40 -11.85 16.75
CA GLN A 91 -7.61 -10.76 17.31
C GLN A 91 -6.25 -11.24 17.79
N LYS A 92 -6.18 -12.40 18.47
CA LYS A 92 -4.92 -13.01 18.93
C LYS A 92 -4.05 -13.48 17.76
N LYS A 93 -4.65 -14.07 16.72
CA LYS A 93 -3.93 -14.59 15.56
C LYS A 93 -3.37 -13.47 14.67
N PHE A 94 -4.09 -12.37 14.56
CA PHE A 94 -3.75 -11.20 13.74
C PHE A 94 -3.87 -9.92 14.57
N PRO A 95 -3.02 -9.73 15.58
CA PRO A 95 -3.04 -8.54 16.42
C PRO A 95 -2.68 -7.31 15.58
N VAL A 96 -3.42 -6.23 15.76
CA VAL A 96 -3.28 -5.00 14.96
C VAL A 96 -2.84 -3.83 15.81
N PHE A 97 -2.18 -2.89 15.17
CA PHE A 97 -1.89 -1.57 15.71
C PHE A 97 -1.89 -0.51 14.60
N ILE A 98 -1.98 0.75 14.99
CA ILE A 98 -1.89 1.91 14.10
C ILE A 98 -0.50 2.53 14.24
N ARG A 99 0.23 2.62 13.15
CA ARG A 99 1.45 3.42 13.06
C ARG A 99 1.09 4.83 12.62
N ALA A 100 0.95 5.71 13.59
CA ALA A 100 0.50 7.08 13.39
C ALA A 100 1.60 7.94 12.75
N TYR A 101 1.26 8.69 11.71
CA TYR A 101 2.20 9.58 11.01
C TYR A 101 1.73 11.03 10.93
N ASP A 102 0.45 11.32 11.21
CA ASP A 102 -0.08 12.69 11.25
C ASP A 102 -1.23 12.83 12.25
N ILE A 103 -1.53 14.05 12.67
CA ILE A 103 -2.65 14.39 13.54
C ILE A 103 -3.35 15.64 12.98
N LEU A 104 -4.68 15.57 12.87
CA LEU A 104 -5.49 16.59 12.20
C LEU A 104 -6.24 17.49 13.19
N PHE A 105 -6.64 16.90 14.32
CA PHE A 105 -7.31 17.59 15.44
C PHE A 105 -6.73 17.07 16.76
N TYR A 106 -6.67 17.96 17.74
CA TYR A 106 -6.22 17.63 19.08
C TYR A 106 -6.87 18.55 20.10
N LYS A 107 -7.62 17.98 21.04
CA LYS A 107 -8.33 18.70 22.11
C LYS A 107 -9.14 19.90 21.59
N GLY A 108 -9.99 19.63 20.59
CA GLY A 108 -10.86 20.63 19.97
C GLY A 108 -10.17 21.60 18.99
N LYS A 109 -8.86 21.53 18.83
CA LYS A 109 -8.10 22.40 17.91
C LYS A 109 -7.92 21.75 16.55
N ASP A 110 -8.30 22.42 15.47
CA ASP A 110 -7.97 22.03 14.10
C ASP A 110 -6.50 22.35 13.81
N LEU A 111 -5.71 21.33 13.48
CA LEU A 111 -4.29 21.42 13.22
C LEU A 111 -3.93 21.39 11.74
N ARG A 112 -4.89 21.20 10.84
CA ARG A 112 -4.62 20.96 9.40
C ARG A 112 -3.87 22.09 8.71
N LYS A 113 -4.03 23.33 9.17
CA LYS A 113 -3.32 24.51 8.67
C LYS A 113 -1.90 24.67 9.24
N LEU A 114 -1.54 23.91 10.26
CA LEU A 114 -0.19 23.92 10.80
C LEU A 114 0.77 23.14 9.89
N SER A 115 2.05 23.44 10.01
CA SER A 115 3.10 22.68 9.33
C SER A 115 3.14 21.23 9.81
N LEU A 116 3.62 20.28 8.98
CA LEU A 116 3.80 18.88 9.36
C LEU A 116 4.67 18.74 10.62
N VAL A 117 5.69 19.58 10.80
CA VAL A 117 6.55 19.55 11.99
C VAL A 117 5.79 19.94 13.25
N GLU A 118 4.92 20.93 13.17
CA GLU A 118 4.10 21.33 14.31
C GLU A 118 3.06 20.25 14.63
N ARG A 119 2.37 19.73 13.63
CA ARG A 119 1.42 18.62 13.83
C ARG A 119 2.11 17.40 14.48
N ARG A 120 3.34 17.09 14.08
CA ARG A 120 4.10 15.99 14.69
C ARG A 120 4.33 16.20 16.19
N LYS A 121 4.59 17.41 16.66
CA LYS A 121 4.72 17.71 18.10
C LYS A 121 3.43 17.38 18.85
N TYR A 122 2.28 17.71 18.26
CA TYR A 122 0.97 17.34 18.82
C TYR A 122 0.74 15.83 18.83
N LEU A 123 1.15 15.14 17.77
CA LEU A 123 1.06 13.67 17.70
C LEU A 123 1.92 12.99 18.77
N GLU A 124 3.14 13.46 18.97
CA GLU A 124 4.04 12.99 20.03
C GLU A 124 3.47 13.27 21.44
N LYS A 125 2.81 14.41 21.63
CA LYS A 125 2.10 14.71 22.87
C LYS A 125 0.93 13.78 23.09
N PHE A 126 0.10 13.53 22.06
CA PHE A 126 -0.98 12.57 22.13
C PHE A 126 -0.47 11.17 22.50
N GLN A 127 0.61 10.70 21.88
CA GLN A 127 1.22 9.40 22.18
C GLN A 127 1.66 9.29 23.64
N LYS A 128 2.27 10.34 24.21
CA LYS A 128 2.69 10.36 25.61
C LYS A 128 1.52 10.31 26.59
N GLU A 129 0.38 10.90 26.22
CA GLU A 129 -0.84 10.90 27.03
C GLU A 129 -1.62 9.58 26.89
N ASN A 130 -1.36 8.81 25.84
CA ASN A 130 -2.01 7.53 25.53
C ASN A 130 -1.03 6.38 25.68
N THR A 131 -1.19 5.60 26.72
CA THR A 131 -0.34 4.43 27.01
C THR A 131 -0.83 3.14 26.35
N THR A 132 -1.62 3.24 25.26
CA THR A 132 -2.08 2.06 24.53
C THR A 132 -0.97 1.42 23.71
N ASN A 133 -0.91 0.09 23.71
CA ASN A 133 0.01 -0.67 22.85
C ASN A 133 -0.47 -0.79 21.39
N GLN A 134 -1.65 -0.26 21.06
CA GLN A 134 -2.25 -0.34 19.73
C GLN A 134 -1.93 0.87 18.84
N ILE A 135 -1.20 1.86 19.33
CA ILE A 135 -0.79 3.03 18.55
C ILE A 135 0.68 3.31 18.82
N ASP A 136 1.48 3.35 17.77
CA ASP A 136 2.86 3.84 17.81
C ASP A 136 3.08 4.99 16.82
N LEU A 137 4.27 5.58 16.83
CA LEU A 137 4.63 6.67 15.92
C LEU A 137 5.45 6.13 14.74
N SER A 138 5.11 6.58 13.55
CA SER A 138 5.95 6.37 12.38
C SER A 138 7.35 6.92 12.64
N THR A 139 8.35 6.08 12.48
CA THR A 139 9.77 6.43 12.73
C THR A 139 10.28 7.37 11.65
N ILE A 140 10.94 8.44 12.08
CA ILE A 140 11.64 9.36 11.18
C ILE A 140 12.96 8.74 10.81
N ILE A 141 13.25 8.67 9.52
CA ILE A 141 14.54 8.20 9.00
C ILE A 141 15.49 9.39 8.97
N ASN A 142 16.58 9.30 9.74
CA ASN A 142 17.71 10.22 9.68
C ASN A 142 18.74 9.64 8.73
N PHE A 143 19.25 10.43 7.81
CA PHE A 143 20.26 10.05 6.83
C PHE A 143 21.09 11.25 6.44
N SER A 144 22.31 11.02 5.99
CA SER A 144 23.26 12.05 5.60
C SER A 144 23.41 12.15 4.08
N THR A 145 23.19 11.05 3.36
CA THR A 145 23.31 10.99 1.90
C THR A 145 22.15 10.26 1.23
N TRP A 146 21.90 10.54 -0.04
CA TRP A 146 20.86 9.83 -0.82
C TRP A 146 21.15 8.34 -0.96
N GLU A 147 22.42 7.96 -1.00
CA GLU A 147 22.86 6.56 -1.03
C GLU A 147 22.46 5.84 0.26
N GLU A 148 22.61 6.51 1.40
CA GLU A 148 22.16 5.99 2.70
C GLU A 148 20.63 5.84 2.72
N LEU A 149 19.87 6.83 2.27
CA LEU A 149 18.40 6.73 2.15
C LEU A 149 17.97 5.61 1.19
N THR A 150 18.74 5.38 0.12
CA THR A 150 18.52 4.26 -0.81
C THR A 150 18.68 2.92 -0.13
N LYS A 151 19.68 2.78 0.77
CA LYS A 151 19.84 1.57 1.59
C LYS A 151 18.64 1.37 2.52
N TYR A 152 18.18 2.42 3.20
CA TYR A 152 16.95 2.36 4.00
C TYR A 152 15.74 1.96 3.18
N LYS A 153 15.57 2.52 1.97
CA LYS A 153 14.50 2.15 1.05
C LYS A 153 14.52 0.65 0.71
N ASN A 154 15.69 0.08 0.47
CA ASN A 154 15.84 -1.27 -0.07
C ASN A 154 16.00 -2.36 1.01
N ASN A 155 16.66 -2.07 2.14
CA ASN A 155 17.22 -3.09 3.04
C ASN A 155 16.54 -3.22 4.39
N ILE A 156 15.68 -2.29 4.80
CA ILE A 156 15.12 -2.38 6.16
C ILE A 156 13.75 -3.01 6.12
N TYR A 157 13.58 -4.11 6.86
CA TYR A 157 12.36 -4.90 6.95
C TYR A 157 11.92 -5.50 5.60
N ASP A 158 12.82 -6.15 4.93
CA ASP A 158 12.77 -6.72 3.57
C ASP A 158 11.41 -6.75 2.87
N ASP A 159 10.41 -7.43 3.39
CA ASP A 159 9.11 -7.58 2.75
C ASP A 159 8.00 -6.74 3.39
N LEU A 160 8.30 -5.93 4.42
CA LEU A 160 7.29 -5.29 5.27
C LEU A 160 7.13 -3.79 5.02
N ASN A 161 7.99 -3.20 4.20
CA ASN A 161 7.82 -1.83 3.73
C ASN A 161 7.91 -1.76 2.19
N GLU A 162 7.11 -0.90 1.60
CA GLU A 162 7.12 -0.66 0.16
C GLU A 162 8.16 0.39 -0.28
N GLY A 163 8.96 0.92 0.65
CA GLY A 163 9.92 1.98 0.42
C GLY A 163 9.86 3.08 1.47
N VAL A 164 10.00 4.33 1.05
CA VAL A 164 9.98 5.51 1.92
C VAL A 164 8.97 6.55 1.46
N MET A 165 8.42 7.30 2.41
CA MET A 165 7.63 8.50 2.19
C MET A 165 8.52 9.71 2.42
N ILE A 166 8.53 10.64 1.46
CA ILE A 166 9.26 11.91 1.56
C ILE A 166 8.22 13.02 1.70
N LYS A 167 8.23 13.72 2.82
CA LYS A 167 7.21 14.70 3.18
C LYS A 167 7.82 16.08 3.39
N LEU A 168 7.19 17.12 2.83
CA LEU A 168 7.63 18.51 3.05
C LEU A 168 7.33 18.94 4.50
N LYS A 169 8.35 19.35 5.25
CA LYS A 169 8.26 19.69 6.69
C LYS A 169 7.26 20.81 6.99
N ASN A 170 7.21 21.82 6.12
CA ASN A 170 6.35 23.00 6.29
C ASN A 170 4.97 22.85 5.61
N SER A 171 4.61 21.63 5.17
CA SER A 171 3.33 21.42 4.49
C SER A 171 2.16 21.43 5.45
N GLU A 172 1.10 22.11 5.06
CA GLU A 172 -0.23 21.93 5.62
C GLU A 172 -0.80 20.54 5.27
N TYR A 173 -1.85 20.14 5.98
CA TYR A 173 -2.61 18.95 5.60
C TYR A 173 -3.72 19.33 4.62
N LEU A 174 -3.52 18.97 3.35
CA LEU A 174 -4.44 19.34 2.27
C LEU A 174 -5.23 18.11 1.78
N PRO A 175 -6.52 18.29 1.45
CA PRO A 175 -7.32 17.22 0.87
C PRO A 175 -6.86 16.89 -0.56
N GLY A 176 -7.07 15.63 -0.94
CA GLY A 176 -6.78 15.15 -2.29
C GLY A 176 -5.30 14.81 -2.52
N ARG A 177 -4.89 14.81 -3.80
CA ARG A 177 -3.53 14.44 -4.23
C ARG A 177 -2.76 15.68 -4.72
N LYS A 178 -2.34 16.53 -3.81
CA LYS A 178 -1.54 17.73 -4.15
C LYS A 178 -0.11 17.32 -4.48
N LYS A 179 0.38 17.74 -5.64
CA LYS A 179 1.78 17.53 -6.05
C LYS A 179 2.71 18.42 -5.22
N GLY A 180 3.93 17.97 -4.96
CA GLY A 180 4.98 18.75 -4.31
C GLY A 180 5.06 18.61 -2.78
N TYR A 181 4.05 18.08 -2.12
CA TYR A 181 4.03 17.98 -0.67
C TYR A 181 4.53 16.65 -0.13
N TRP A 182 4.00 15.53 -0.65
CA TRP A 182 4.37 14.18 -0.24
C TRP A 182 4.68 13.33 -1.44
N TYR A 183 5.78 12.59 -1.39
CA TYR A 183 6.24 11.68 -2.44
C TYR A 183 6.40 10.28 -1.89
N LYS A 184 6.05 9.30 -2.72
CA LYS A 184 6.32 7.88 -2.48
C LYS A 184 7.57 7.50 -3.28
N TRP A 185 8.58 7.05 -2.60
CA TRP A 185 9.75 6.44 -3.24
C TRP A 185 9.72 4.95 -2.95
N LYS A 186 9.04 4.23 -3.79
CA LYS A 186 8.85 2.78 -3.65
C LYS A 186 10.14 2.02 -3.96
N LYS A 187 10.26 0.79 -3.44
CA LYS A 187 11.24 -0.19 -3.91
C LYS A 187 11.04 -0.42 -5.41
N ASN A 188 12.10 -0.82 -6.09
CA ASN A 188 11.95 -1.24 -7.48
C ASN A 188 11.11 -2.51 -7.52
N PRO A 189 10.21 -2.66 -8.49
CA PRO A 189 9.43 -3.89 -8.65
C PRO A 189 10.38 -5.06 -8.94
N LYS A 190 9.96 -6.25 -8.55
CA LYS A 190 10.56 -7.49 -9.03
C LYS A 190 10.12 -7.71 -10.47
N LEU A 191 10.94 -8.39 -11.26
CA LEU A 191 10.68 -8.63 -12.69
C LEU A 191 10.67 -10.13 -12.96
N VAL A 192 9.83 -10.55 -13.90
CA VAL A 192 9.79 -11.91 -14.40
C VAL A 192 9.43 -11.91 -15.90
N ASP A 193 10.12 -12.71 -16.68
CA ASP A 193 9.70 -12.99 -18.05
C ASP A 193 8.54 -13.97 -18.04
N ALA A 194 7.41 -13.56 -18.59
CA ALA A 194 6.19 -14.34 -18.57
C ALA A 194 5.48 -14.33 -19.93
N ILE A 195 4.81 -15.44 -20.24
CA ILE A 195 4.14 -15.66 -21.50
C ILE A 195 2.72 -15.14 -21.43
N LEU A 196 2.29 -14.36 -22.43
CA LEU A 196 0.90 -13.95 -22.58
C LEU A 196 0.02 -15.16 -22.88
N MET A 197 -0.91 -15.46 -21.96
CA MET A 197 -1.83 -16.60 -22.07
C MET A 197 -3.23 -16.20 -22.49
N TYR A 198 -3.77 -15.20 -21.81
CA TYR A 198 -5.14 -14.73 -22.02
C TYR A 198 -5.20 -13.22 -22.05
N ALA A 199 -6.20 -12.69 -22.75
CA ALA A 199 -6.50 -11.28 -22.80
C ALA A 199 -8.00 -11.02 -22.64
N GLN A 200 -8.34 -9.92 -22.01
CA GLN A 200 -9.71 -9.45 -21.83
C GLN A 200 -9.79 -7.96 -22.19
N ARG A 201 -10.96 -7.52 -22.67
CA ARG A 201 -11.18 -6.09 -22.92
C ARG A 201 -11.10 -5.30 -21.64
N GLY A 202 -10.54 -4.10 -21.72
CA GLY A 202 -10.48 -3.16 -20.62
C GLY A 202 -11.82 -2.53 -20.27
N HIS A 203 -11.81 -1.64 -19.30
CA HIS A 203 -12.98 -0.89 -18.86
C HIS A 203 -12.85 0.60 -19.18
N GLY A 204 -13.98 1.31 -19.22
CA GLY A 204 -14.02 2.75 -19.47
C GLY A 204 -13.42 3.12 -20.83
N LYS A 205 -12.46 4.03 -20.86
CA LYS A 205 -11.80 4.52 -22.09
C LYS A 205 -11.06 3.43 -22.89
N ARG A 206 -10.74 2.29 -22.26
CA ARG A 206 -10.04 1.16 -22.88
C ARG A 206 -10.95 -0.01 -23.24
N SER A 207 -12.27 0.17 -23.21
CA SER A 207 -13.26 -0.89 -23.49
C SER A 207 -13.21 -1.43 -24.92
N SER A 208 -12.67 -0.66 -25.90
CA SER A 208 -12.48 -1.07 -27.28
C SER A 208 -11.23 -1.92 -27.53
N TYR A 209 -10.29 -1.94 -26.57
CA TYR A 209 -9.00 -2.64 -26.67
C TYR A 209 -8.91 -3.79 -25.69
N TYR A 210 -8.12 -4.82 -26.03
CA TYR A 210 -7.66 -5.81 -25.08
C TYR A 210 -6.54 -5.16 -24.24
N SER A 211 -6.78 -4.98 -22.95
CA SER A 211 -5.87 -4.28 -22.05
C SER A 211 -5.76 -4.89 -20.64
N ASP A 212 -6.43 -5.99 -20.42
CA ASP A 212 -6.30 -6.84 -19.22
C ASP A 212 -5.69 -8.16 -19.66
N PHE A 213 -4.45 -8.43 -19.27
CA PHE A 213 -3.62 -9.54 -19.73
C PHE A 213 -3.35 -10.52 -18.60
N THR A 214 -3.48 -11.82 -18.89
CA THR A 214 -3.06 -12.88 -17.97
C THR A 214 -1.76 -13.48 -18.47
N PHE A 215 -0.77 -13.52 -17.60
CA PHE A 215 0.57 -14.05 -17.86
C PHE A 215 0.81 -15.36 -17.11
N GLY A 216 1.62 -16.22 -17.70
CA GLY A 216 2.02 -17.47 -17.13
C GLY A 216 3.50 -17.78 -17.30
N VAL A 217 3.96 -18.74 -16.49
CA VAL A 217 5.31 -19.30 -16.55
C VAL A 217 5.23 -20.83 -16.69
N TRP A 218 6.27 -21.42 -17.24
CA TRP A 218 6.37 -22.86 -17.29
C TRP A 218 6.67 -23.42 -15.89
N LYS A 219 5.84 -24.37 -15.48
CA LYS A 219 6.08 -25.22 -14.31
C LYS A 219 6.20 -26.64 -14.85
N GLU A 220 7.43 -27.13 -14.88
CA GLU A 220 7.74 -28.40 -15.58
C GLU A 220 7.29 -28.35 -17.05
N SER A 221 6.28 -29.11 -17.44
CA SER A 221 5.72 -29.16 -18.79
C SER A 221 4.39 -28.40 -18.96
N GLU A 222 3.84 -27.81 -17.88
CA GLU A 222 2.58 -27.08 -17.91
C GLU A 222 2.82 -25.56 -17.83
N LEU A 223 2.16 -24.80 -18.71
CA LEU A 223 2.13 -23.34 -18.63
C LEU A 223 1.04 -22.93 -17.64
N VAL A 224 1.43 -22.40 -16.47
CA VAL A 224 0.51 -22.03 -15.40
C VAL A 224 0.39 -20.50 -15.26
N PRO A 225 -0.83 -19.95 -15.06
CA PRO A 225 -1.02 -18.53 -14.86
C PRO A 225 -0.45 -18.09 -13.51
N ILE A 226 0.27 -16.95 -13.51
CA ILE A 226 0.87 -16.37 -12.30
C ILE A 226 0.22 -15.06 -11.88
N GLY A 227 -0.34 -14.30 -12.82
CA GLY A 227 -0.95 -13.01 -12.50
C GLY A 227 -1.57 -12.32 -13.68
N LYS A 228 -2.15 -11.15 -13.41
CA LYS A 228 -2.74 -10.27 -14.40
C LYS A 228 -2.05 -8.90 -14.39
N ALA A 229 -1.85 -8.34 -15.59
CA ALA A 229 -1.41 -6.96 -15.75
C ALA A 229 -2.41 -6.17 -16.62
N TYR A 230 -2.69 -4.95 -16.18
CA TYR A 230 -3.63 -4.02 -16.86
C TYR A 230 -3.04 -2.62 -17.05
N SER A 231 -1.74 -2.45 -16.81
CA SER A 231 -1.00 -1.21 -16.97
C SER A 231 0.48 -1.49 -17.21
N GLY A 232 1.28 -0.46 -17.46
CA GLY A 232 2.74 -0.58 -17.67
C GLY A 232 3.17 -0.56 -19.12
N TYR A 233 2.25 -0.44 -20.05
CA TYR A 233 2.49 -0.32 -21.50
C TYR A 233 2.05 1.04 -22.02
N THR A 234 2.69 1.51 -23.08
CA THR A 234 2.32 2.70 -23.83
C THR A 234 1.10 2.41 -24.74
N ASP A 235 0.44 3.47 -25.24
CA ASP A 235 -0.67 3.31 -26.19
C ASP A 235 -0.21 2.63 -27.49
N LYS A 236 1.04 2.83 -27.93
CA LYS A 236 1.62 2.16 -29.10
C LYS A 236 1.77 0.66 -28.88
N GLU A 237 2.32 0.26 -27.73
CA GLU A 237 2.45 -1.15 -27.34
C GLU A 237 1.08 -1.81 -27.17
N LEU A 238 0.11 -1.09 -26.62
CA LEU A 238 -1.26 -1.57 -26.49
C LEU A 238 -1.87 -1.91 -27.86
N LEU A 239 -1.68 -1.06 -28.87
CA LEU A 239 -2.16 -1.31 -30.25
C LEU A 239 -1.52 -2.55 -30.87
N VAL A 240 -0.21 -2.76 -30.63
CA VAL A 240 0.49 -3.95 -31.11
C VAL A 240 -0.07 -5.22 -30.46
N LEU A 241 -0.26 -5.19 -29.13
CA LEU A 241 -0.85 -6.32 -28.38
C LEU A 241 -2.29 -6.59 -28.80
N ASP A 242 -3.12 -5.56 -28.95
CA ASP A 242 -4.52 -5.70 -29.41
C ASP A 242 -4.60 -6.34 -30.79
N LYS A 243 -3.74 -5.90 -31.74
CA LYS A 243 -3.65 -6.52 -33.08
C LYS A 243 -3.22 -7.99 -33.01
N PHE A 244 -2.21 -8.29 -32.18
CA PHE A 244 -1.76 -9.68 -32.00
C PHE A 244 -2.89 -10.56 -31.45
N ILE A 245 -3.61 -10.11 -30.43
CA ILE A 245 -4.70 -10.85 -29.80
C ILE A 245 -5.82 -11.15 -30.80
N ARG A 246 -6.24 -10.15 -31.60
CA ARG A 246 -7.26 -10.34 -32.61
C ARG A 246 -6.89 -11.38 -33.64
N ASN A 247 -5.62 -11.42 -34.06
CA ASN A 247 -5.14 -12.31 -35.12
C ASN A 247 -4.75 -13.70 -34.61
N ASN A 248 -4.45 -13.85 -33.30
CA ASN A 248 -3.89 -15.06 -32.71
C ASN A 248 -4.77 -15.65 -31.59
N THR A 249 -6.05 -15.31 -31.55
CA THR A 249 -7.00 -15.95 -30.64
C THR A 249 -7.22 -17.40 -31.03
N ILE A 250 -6.96 -18.33 -30.09
CA ILE A 250 -7.16 -19.76 -30.24
C ILE A 250 -8.58 -20.16 -29.79
N ASN A 251 -8.91 -19.73 -28.54
CA ASN A 251 -10.19 -20.04 -27.92
C ASN A 251 -10.83 -18.78 -27.30
N LYS A 252 -12.18 -18.83 -27.14
CA LYS A 252 -12.98 -17.76 -26.54
C LYS A 252 -13.78 -18.31 -25.37
N PHE A 253 -13.58 -17.70 -24.20
CA PHE A 253 -14.30 -18.04 -22.95
C PHE A 253 -15.06 -16.78 -22.48
N GLY A 254 -16.25 -16.57 -23.02
CA GLY A 254 -16.99 -15.33 -22.79
C GLY A 254 -16.18 -14.09 -23.20
N PRO A 255 -15.86 -13.16 -22.29
CA PRO A 255 -15.06 -11.98 -22.61
C PRO A 255 -13.55 -12.26 -22.75
N VAL A 256 -13.09 -13.43 -22.31
CA VAL A 256 -11.68 -13.81 -22.30
C VAL A 256 -11.27 -14.44 -23.62
N ARG A 257 -10.11 -14.08 -24.12
CA ARG A 257 -9.48 -14.66 -25.31
C ARG A 257 -8.23 -15.41 -24.91
N GLU A 258 -8.17 -16.68 -25.21
CA GLU A 258 -6.93 -17.42 -25.17
C GLU A 258 -6.15 -17.15 -26.46
N VAL A 259 -4.85 -16.89 -26.32
CA VAL A 259 -3.99 -16.54 -27.46
C VAL A 259 -2.85 -17.53 -27.61
N LYS A 260 -2.25 -17.56 -28.82
CA LYS A 260 -1.02 -18.31 -29.05
C LYS A 260 0.06 -17.86 -28.06
N LYS A 261 0.83 -18.82 -27.53
CA LYS A 261 1.84 -18.61 -26.48
C LYS A 261 3.19 -18.15 -27.08
N GLU A 262 3.15 -17.11 -27.92
CA GLU A 262 4.30 -16.62 -28.70
C GLU A 262 4.88 -15.30 -28.16
N ILE A 263 4.14 -14.57 -27.30
CA ILE A 263 4.61 -13.32 -26.71
C ILE A 263 5.13 -13.57 -25.31
N ILE A 264 6.39 -13.21 -25.11
CA ILE A 264 7.05 -13.13 -23.80
C ILE A 264 7.23 -11.66 -23.48
N LEU A 265 6.83 -11.25 -22.27
CA LEU A 265 7.00 -9.90 -21.77
C LEU A 265 7.62 -9.93 -20.38
N GLU A 266 8.47 -8.97 -20.10
CA GLU A 266 8.92 -8.71 -18.74
C GLU A 266 7.77 -8.08 -17.94
N VAL A 267 7.32 -8.78 -16.91
CA VAL A 267 6.22 -8.35 -16.04
C VAL A 267 6.77 -7.88 -14.71
N ALA A 268 6.46 -6.63 -14.37
CA ALA A 268 6.81 -6.04 -13.09
C ALA A 268 5.74 -6.34 -12.04
N PHE A 269 6.16 -6.72 -10.83
CA PHE A 269 5.26 -7.02 -9.72
C PHE A 269 5.85 -6.56 -8.38
N ASP A 270 4.98 -6.25 -7.41
CA ASP A 270 5.41 -5.78 -6.09
C ASP A 270 5.87 -6.97 -5.22
N ASP A 271 5.10 -8.08 -5.19
CA ASP A 271 5.46 -9.26 -4.39
C ASP A 271 4.79 -10.56 -4.87
N VAL A 272 5.23 -11.71 -4.31
CA VAL A 272 4.70 -13.05 -4.57
C VAL A 272 4.29 -13.70 -3.25
N PHE A 273 3.09 -14.25 -3.20
CA PHE A 273 2.56 -14.93 -2.03
C PHE A 273 2.16 -16.37 -2.35
N PRO A 274 2.35 -17.33 -1.42
CA PRO A 274 1.78 -18.66 -1.57
C PRO A 274 0.26 -18.60 -1.73
N SER A 275 -0.28 -19.32 -2.69
CA SER A 275 -1.72 -19.36 -2.96
C SER A 275 -2.19 -20.75 -3.30
N THR A 276 -3.14 -21.25 -2.52
CA THR A 276 -3.82 -22.54 -2.81
C THR A 276 -4.93 -22.40 -3.85
N ARG A 277 -5.28 -21.15 -4.25
CA ARG A 277 -6.33 -20.87 -5.23
C ARG A 277 -5.82 -20.91 -6.67
N HIS A 278 -4.53 -20.72 -6.86
CA HIS A 278 -3.90 -20.66 -8.18
C HIS A 278 -3.13 -21.95 -8.49
N LYS A 279 -3.25 -22.46 -9.70
CA LYS A 279 -2.51 -23.66 -10.17
C LYS A 279 -0.98 -23.49 -10.07
N SER A 280 -0.50 -22.26 -10.21
CA SER A 280 0.91 -21.92 -10.02
C SER A 280 1.42 -22.17 -8.59
N GLY A 281 0.51 -22.18 -7.61
CA GLY A 281 0.85 -22.20 -6.19
C GLY A 281 1.17 -20.80 -5.63
N VAL A 282 1.14 -19.77 -6.47
CA VAL A 282 1.47 -18.38 -6.09
C VAL A 282 0.42 -17.39 -6.62
N ALA A 283 0.33 -16.24 -5.95
CA ALA A 283 -0.37 -15.03 -6.38
C ALA A 283 0.62 -13.86 -6.43
N MET A 284 0.52 -13.01 -7.43
CA MET A 284 1.34 -11.81 -7.64
C MET A 284 0.47 -10.57 -7.55
#